data_1dea3f2e4f0c477f4ae920a0f606d23c
#
_entry.id   1dea3f2e4f0c477f4ae920a0f606d23c
#
_cell.length_a   1.000
_cell.length_b   1.000
_cell.length_c   1.000
_cell.angle_alpha   90.00
_cell.angle_beta   90.00
_cell.angle_gamma   90.00
#
_symmetry.space_group_name_H-M   'P 1'
#
loop_
_entity.id
_entity.type
_entity.pdbx_description
1 polymer ?
#
loop_
_entity_poly.entity_id
_entity_poly.type
_entity_poly.pdbx_seq_one_letter_code
_entity_poly.pdbx_strand_id
1 'polypeptide(L)'
;MTDLIQWPKAAYWSRTFNPWIGCKKVSPACDNCYARAIMRRFCPNTSSTQLLRAHALENSFTPRQSAQRRPPKSGVVFCGNMTDLWGDWVPLPEAYVVRTSQCKKGVYLYLTKRFDRMCKGMRNIPEDIYKYYLSNHYFGFTAENQEWYEKRLKLREVSDFSWPDWANLWVSCEPLLGPIDLGLMFDGEVVKPKYSWVVVGAESGPKRRECKIEWIESIVEQCKAAGVPVFVKQICLPSGRFTNKIDEFPEHLRIRQVPWGNHGK
;
A
#
# COMPACT_ATOMS: atom_id res chain seq x y z
N MET A 1 15.61 -0.21 16.33
CA MET A 1 15.11 -0.27 14.93
C MET A 1 13.94 0.68 14.83
N THR A 2 14.19 1.84 14.21
CA THR A 2 13.20 2.91 14.05
C THR A 2 12.07 2.45 13.15
N ASP A 3 10.84 2.73 13.56
CA ASP A 3 9.60 2.43 12.83
C ASP A 3 9.64 2.94 11.40
N LEU A 4 9.93 2.04 10.47
CA LEU A 4 10.07 2.34 9.04
C LEU A 4 8.71 2.49 8.35
N ILE A 5 7.63 2.10 9.02
CA ILE A 5 6.27 2.30 8.58
C ILE A 5 5.63 3.31 9.51
N GLN A 6 5.24 4.46 8.98
CA GLN A 6 4.60 5.54 9.73
C GLN A 6 3.12 5.25 10.01
N TRP A 7 2.83 4.05 10.49
CA TRP A 7 1.53 3.70 11.02
C TRP A 7 1.42 4.18 12.46
N PRO A 8 0.26 4.59 12.93
CA PRO A 8 0.13 5.12 14.27
C PRO A 8 0.54 4.10 15.33
N LYS A 9 1.48 4.47 16.18
CA LYS A 9 1.94 3.64 17.31
C LYS A 9 0.85 3.35 18.32
N ALA A 10 -0.21 4.15 18.37
CA ALA A 10 -1.16 4.19 19.46
C ALA A 10 -2.20 3.04 19.46
N ALA A 11 -2.33 2.26 18.40
CA ALA A 11 -3.38 1.26 18.35
C ALA A 11 -2.92 -0.16 17.94
N TYR A 12 -1.82 -0.31 17.19
CA TYR A 12 -1.44 -1.61 16.62
C TYR A 12 0.06 -1.72 16.42
N TRP A 13 0.63 -2.83 16.85
CA TRP A 13 1.97 -3.23 16.45
C TRP A 13 1.93 -3.61 14.97
N SER A 14 2.40 -2.75 14.10
CA SER A 14 2.60 -3.13 12.71
C SER A 14 3.92 -3.88 12.57
N ARG A 15 3.82 -5.05 11.93
CA ARG A 15 4.94 -5.90 11.57
C ARG A 15 5.08 -5.90 10.06
N THR A 16 6.19 -6.38 9.56
CA THR A 16 6.40 -6.54 8.12
C THR A 16 6.71 -7.98 7.78
N PHE A 17 6.27 -8.39 6.59
CA PHE A 17 6.64 -9.64 5.99
C PHE A 17 7.23 -9.39 4.60
N ASN A 18 8.55 -9.54 4.49
CA ASN A 18 9.31 -9.28 3.27
C ASN A 18 10.05 -10.54 2.81
N PRO A 19 9.38 -11.51 2.18
CA PRO A 19 10.04 -12.70 1.63
C PRO A 19 10.94 -12.35 0.43
N TRP A 20 10.74 -11.18 -0.14
CA TRP A 20 11.55 -10.54 -1.17
C TRP A 20 11.90 -9.12 -0.75
N ILE A 21 13.00 -8.60 -1.26
CA ILE A 21 13.40 -7.20 -1.16
C ILE A 21 13.87 -6.72 -2.52
N GLY A 22 13.75 -5.41 -2.76
CA GLY A 22 14.03 -4.83 -4.06
C GLY A 22 12.82 -4.81 -4.97
N CYS A 23 12.79 -3.85 -5.90
CA CYS A 23 11.64 -3.59 -6.75
C CYS A 23 12.06 -2.80 -8.00
N LYS A 24 11.31 -2.97 -9.09
CA LYS A 24 11.43 -2.16 -10.30
C LYS A 24 10.36 -1.07 -10.32
N LYS A 25 10.69 0.10 -10.84
CA LYS A 25 9.74 1.22 -11.00
C LYS A 25 8.64 0.87 -11.99
N VAL A 26 7.44 1.38 -11.75
CA VAL A 26 6.24 1.19 -12.61
C VAL A 26 5.57 2.51 -12.96
N SER A 27 5.56 3.46 -12.03
CA SER A 27 4.79 4.68 -12.12
C SER A 27 5.52 5.85 -11.43
N PRO A 28 5.07 7.09 -11.61
CA PRO A 28 5.65 8.26 -10.93
C PRO A 28 5.71 8.13 -9.41
N ALA A 29 4.80 7.39 -8.78
CA ALA A 29 4.86 7.12 -7.34
C ALA A 29 6.10 6.33 -6.90
N CYS A 30 6.88 5.78 -7.83
CA CYS A 30 8.11 5.06 -7.53
C CYS A 30 9.36 5.95 -7.50
N ASP A 31 9.28 7.23 -7.91
CA ASP A 31 10.47 8.08 -8.09
C ASP A 31 11.16 8.39 -6.77
N ASN A 32 10.39 8.73 -5.74
CA ASN A 32 10.87 9.03 -4.40
C ASN A 32 10.57 7.89 -3.40
N CYS A 33 10.57 6.64 -3.87
CA CYS A 33 10.22 5.47 -3.08
C CYS A 33 11.10 5.35 -1.82
N TYR A 34 10.45 5.34 -0.64
CA TYR A 34 11.12 5.23 0.66
C TYR A 34 11.93 3.92 0.80
N ALA A 35 11.44 2.82 0.25
CA ALA A 35 12.13 1.53 0.34
C ALA A 35 13.49 1.56 -0.40
N ARG A 36 13.54 2.24 -1.55
CA ARG A 36 14.79 2.48 -2.27
C ARG A 36 15.73 3.39 -1.47
N ALA A 37 15.20 4.44 -0.84
CA ALA A 37 15.99 5.33 -0.01
C ALA A 37 16.58 4.61 1.23
N ILE A 38 15.81 3.73 1.86
CA ILE A 38 16.26 2.87 2.96
C ILE A 38 17.41 1.96 2.50
N MET A 39 17.22 1.23 1.39
CA MET A 39 18.25 0.31 0.89
C MET A 39 19.56 1.01 0.54
N ARG A 40 19.49 2.24 0.00
CA ARG A 40 20.69 3.05 -0.24
C ARG A 40 21.50 3.36 1.02
N ARG A 41 20.85 3.50 2.18
CA ARG A 41 21.53 3.74 3.47
C ARG A 41 22.29 2.51 3.97
N PHE A 42 21.83 1.31 3.59
CA PHE A 42 22.48 0.05 3.96
C PHE A 42 23.46 -0.46 2.90
N CYS A 43 23.64 0.28 1.79
CA CYS A 43 24.66 -0.06 0.80
C CYS A 43 26.03 0.29 1.37
N PRO A 44 26.93 -0.69 1.60
CA PRO A 44 28.23 -0.38 2.13
C PRO A 44 29.01 0.48 1.13
N ASN A 45 29.69 1.51 1.66
CA ASN A 45 30.59 2.40 0.91
C ASN A 45 31.89 1.65 0.52
N THR A 46 31.79 0.52 -0.16
CA THR A 46 32.89 -0.40 -0.38
C THR A 46 33.75 -0.05 -1.61
N SER A 47 33.35 0.93 -2.43
CA SER A 47 34.11 1.28 -3.61
C SER A 47 34.75 2.67 -3.51
N SER A 48 36.03 2.72 -3.81
CA SER A 48 36.86 3.94 -3.82
C SER A 48 36.60 4.86 -5.02
N THR A 49 35.91 4.36 -6.07
CA THR A 49 35.62 5.13 -7.27
C THR A 49 34.15 5.55 -7.32
N GLN A 50 33.93 6.80 -7.72
CA GLN A 50 32.61 7.40 -7.81
C GLN A 50 31.64 6.62 -8.75
N LEU A 51 32.19 6.00 -9.80
CA LEU A 51 31.43 5.20 -10.78
C LEU A 51 30.94 3.88 -10.17
N LEU A 52 31.80 3.14 -9.47
CA LEU A 52 31.45 1.89 -8.79
C LEU A 52 30.45 2.14 -7.65
N ARG A 53 30.56 3.29 -6.97
CA ARG A 53 29.62 3.70 -5.92
C ARG A 53 28.24 4.01 -6.50
N ALA A 54 28.18 4.71 -7.64
CA ALA A 54 26.93 4.98 -8.34
C ALA A 54 26.24 3.68 -8.79
N HIS A 55 27.00 2.75 -9.39
CA HIS A 55 26.51 1.44 -9.83
C HIS A 55 26.03 0.56 -8.64
N ALA A 56 26.77 0.55 -7.53
CA ALA A 56 26.37 -0.16 -6.31
C ALA A 56 25.09 0.42 -5.70
N LEU A 57 24.93 1.74 -5.72
CA LEU A 57 23.72 2.42 -5.27
C LEU A 57 22.50 2.14 -6.18
N GLU A 58 22.74 2.07 -7.49
CA GLU A 58 21.70 1.73 -8.46
C GLU A 58 21.21 0.28 -8.30
N ASN A 59 22.12 -0.65 -8.08
CA ASN A 59 21.85 -2.06 -7.89
C ASN A 59 21.43 -2.43 -6.46
N SER A 60 21.54 -1.53 -5.48
CA SER A 60 21.19 -1.81 -4.07
C SER A 60 19.75 -2.23 -3.88
N PHE A 61 18.88 -1.90 -4.83
CA PHE A 61 17.45 -2.23 -4.78
C PHE A 61 17.01 -3.24 -5.85
N THR A 62 17.95 -4.01 -6.37
CA THR A 62 17.66 -5.12 -7.30
C THR A 62 16.82 -6.20 -6.59
N PRO A 63 15.75 -6.71 -7.22
CA PRO A 63 14.90 -7.73 -6.61
C PRO A 63 15.66 -9.02 -6.28
N ARG A 64 15.53 -9.49 -5.04
CA ARG A 64 16.10 -10.75 -4.55
C ARG A 64 15.32 -11.33 -3.39
N GLN A 65 15.44 -12.63 -3.17
CA GLN A 65 14.86 -13.27 -1.99
C GLN A 65 15.52 -12.76 -0.70
N SER A 66 14.71 -12.59 0.34
CA SER A 66 15.20 -12.23 1.66
C SER A 66 15.35 -13.45 2.58
N ALA A 67 15.98 -13.27 3.74
CA ALA A 67 16.04 -14.30 4.76
C ALA A 67 14.69 -14.53 5.47
N GLN A 68 13.75 -13.62 5.37
CA GLN A 68 12.44 -13.74 6.01
C GLN A 68 11.55 -14.73 5.27
N ARG A 69 11.45 -15.96 5.79
CA ARG A 69 10.71 -17.07 5.16
C ARG A 69 9.33 -17.31 5.77
N ARG A 70 9.10 -16.87 7.01
CA ARG A 70 7.87 -17.13 7.75
C ARG A 70 7.16 -15.81 8.06
N PRO A 71 5.84 -15.71 7.82
CA PRO A 71 5.08 -14.55 8.19
C PRO A 71 4.93 -14.44 9.72
N PRO A 72 4.83 -13.22 10.27
CA PRO A 72 4.38 -13.00 11.63
C PRO A 72 2.98 -13.59 11.83
N LYS A 73 2.73 -14.25 12.97
CA LYS A 73 1.47 -14.95 13.22
C LYS A 73 0.37 -14.07 13.82
N SER A 74 0.68 -12.83 14.23
CA SER A 74 -0.26 -11.93 14.91
C SER A 74 0.10 -10.47 14.64
N GLY A 75 -0.82 -9.55 14.96
CA GLY A 75 -0.68 -8.12 14.72
C GLY A 75 -1.03 -7.72 13.30
N VAL A 76 -0.96 -6.44 12.99
CA VAL A 76 -1.14 -5.94 11.61
C VAL A 76 0.18 -6.09 10.87
N VAL A 77 0.16 -6.88 9.80
CA VAL A 77 1.35 -7.26 9.02
C VAL A 77 1.28 -6.64 7.63
N PHE A 78 2.21 -5.76 7.29
CA PHE A 78 2.36 -5.26 5.93
C PHE A 78 3.25 -6.22 5.12
N CYS A 79 2.66 -6.84 4.10
CA CYS A 79 3.33 -7.81 3.25
C CYS A 79 3.96 -7.13 2.04
N GLY A 80 5.30 -7.18 1.92
CA GLY A 80 6.02 -6.63 0.77
C GLY A 80 6.28 -5.12 0.84
N ASN A 81 6.45 -4.54 2.03
CA ASN A 81 6.76 -3.10 2.11
C ASN A 81 8.15 -2.73 1.53
N MET A 82 9.06 -3.70 1.35
CA MET A 82 10.37 -3.54 0.72
C MET A 82 10.43 -4.08 -0.71
N THR A 83 9.29 -4.49 -1.28
CA THR A 83 9.13 -5.00 -2.64
C THR A 83 7.69 -4.78 -3.11
N ASP A 84 7.41 -5.09 -4.36
CA ASP A 84 6.06 -5.40 -4.83
C ASP A 84 5.98 -6.91 -5.01
N LEU A 85 5.16 -7.59 -4.20
CA LEU A 85 5.05 -9.06 -4.23
C LEU A 85 4.47 -9.57 -5.55
N TRP A 86 3.75 -8.76 -6.32
CA TRP A 86 3.30 -9.09 -7.67
C TRP A 86 4.25 -8.61 -8.77
N GLY A 87 5.52 -8.32 -8.42
CA GLY A 87 6.59 -8.10 -9.39
C GLY A 87 6.89 -9.36 -10.22
N ASP A 88 7.37 -9.17 -11.47
CA ASP A 88 7.76 -10.24 -12.39
C ASP A 88 8.91 -11.14 -11.87
N TRP A 89 9.63 -10.66 -10.86
CA TRP A 89 10.68 -11.39 -10.16
C TRP A 89 10.18 -12.33 -9.05
N VAL A 90 8.90 -12.28 -8.71
CA VAL A 90 8.29 -13.18 -7.72
C VAL A 90 7.54 -14.27 -8.49
N PRO A 91 8.01 -15.53 -8.45
CA PRO A 91 7.47 -16.59 -9.33
C PRO A 91 6.01 -16.95 -9.03
N LEU A 92 5.66 -17.05 -7.76
CA LEU A 92 4.34 -17.48 -7.29
C LEU A 92 3.90 -16.57 -6.13
N PRO A 93 3.45 -15.35 -6.42
CA PRO A 93 3.08 -14.39 -5.36
C PRO A 93 1.91 -14.89 -4.49
N GLU A 94 0.95 -15.62 -5.04
CA GLU A 94 -0.18 -16.23 -4.34
C GLU A 94 0.26 -17.23 -3.28
N ALA A 95 1.40 -17.89 -3.44
CA ALA A 95 1.93 -18.80 -2.43
C ALA A 95 2.22 -18.10 -1.09
N TYR A 96 2.54 -16.79 -1.10
CA TYR A 96 2.71 -16.01 0.12
C TYR A 96 1.36 -15.68 0.77
N VAL A 97 0.31 -15.49 -0.02
CA VAL A 97 -1.06 -15.31 0.47
C VAL A 97 -1.53 -16.61 1.15
N VAL A 98 -1.40 -17.75 0.50
CA VAL A 98 -1.73 -19.06 1.08
C VAL A 98 -0.92 -19.34 2.36
N ARG A 99 0.34 -18.95 2.42
CA ARG A 99 1.15 -19.11 3.63
C ARG A 99 0.68 -18.25 4.79
N THR A 100 0.21 -17.03 4.53
CA THR A 100 -0.34 -16.15 5.58
C THR A 100 -1.75 -16.56 6.00
N SER A 101 -2.53 -17.20 5.13
CA SER A 101 -3.88 -17.68 5.46
C SER A 101 -3.90 -18.67 6.63
N GLN A 102 -2.79 -19.35 6.88
CA GLN A 102 -2.61 -20.24 8.04
C GLN A 102 -2.45 -19.48 9.37
N CYS A 103 -2.31 -18.15 9.34
CA CYS A 103 -2.03 -17.30 10.50
C CYS A 103 -3.28 -16.49 10.89
N LYS A 104 -4.24 -17.13 11.58
CA LYS A 104 -5.57 -16.56 11.89
C LYS A 104 -5.58 -15.35 12.84
N LYS A 105 -4.51 -15.12 13.60
CA LYS A 105 -4.43 -14.04 14.61
C LYS A 105 -3.86 -12.72 14.07
N GLY A 106 -3.43 -12.68 12.82
CA GLY A 106 -2.87 -11.49 12.18
C GLY A 106 -3.86 -10.85 11.23
N VAL A 107 -3.68 -9.56 10.93
CA VAL A 107 -4.28 -8.86 9.79
C VAL A 107 -3.18 -8.66 8.76
N TYR A 108 -3.41 -9.07 7.52
CA TYR A 108 -2.39 -9.06 6.47
C TYR A 108 -2.75 -8.06 5.37
N LEU A 109 -1.90 -7.05 5.21
CA LEU A 109 -2.07 -5.99 4.22
C LEU A 109 -1.15 -6.22 3.05
N TYR A 110 -1.71 -6.37 1.87
CA TYR A 110 -1.00 -6.46 0.60
C TYR A 110 -1.24 -5.20 -0.21
N LEU A 111 -0.19 -4.64 -0.78
CA LEU A 111 -0.26 -3.45 -1.62
C LEU A 111 0.60 -3.62 -2.86
N THR A 112 0.04 -3.31 -4.03
CA THR A 112 0.75 -3.42 -5.29
C THR A 112 0.53 -2.21 -6.20
N LYS A 113 1.47 -1.99 -7.11
CA LYS A 113 1.29 -1.13 -8.30
C LYS A 113 1.06 -1.94 -9.59
N ARG A 114 1.00 -3.28 -9.45
CA ARG A 114 0.75 -4.27 -10.52
C ARG A 114 -0.57 -4.99 -10.27
N PHE A 115 -1.64 -4.21 -10.28
CA PHE A 115 -2.97 -4.69 -9.87
C PHE A 115 -3.49 -5.81 -10.77
N ASP A 116 -3.22 -5.74 -12.08
CA ASP A 116 -3.53 -6.78 -13.05
C ASP A 116 -2.89 -8.13 -12.70
N ARG A 117 -1.61 -8.11 -12.29
CA ARG A 117 -0.92 -9.33 -11.85
C ARG A 117 -1.48 -9.88 -10.55
N MET A 118 -1.86 -8.99 -9.62
CA MET A 118 -2.53 -9.42 -8.40
C MET A 118 -3.86 -10.10 -8.73
N CYS A 119 -4.69 -9.51 -9.59
CA CYS A 119 -5.95 -10.10 -10.02
C CYS A 119 -5.74 -11.48 -10.68
N LYS A 120 -4.75 -11.60 -11.59
CA LYS A 120 -4.41 -12.87 -12.25
C LYS A 120 -3.96 -13.94 -11.26
N GLY A 121 -3.07 -13.59 -10.31
CA GLY A 121 -2.60 -14.53 -9.30
C GLY A 121 -3.70 -14.97 -8.34
N MET A 122 -4.57 -14.04 -7.97
CA MET A 122 -5.67 -14.31 -7.06
C MET A 122 -6.71 -15.28 -7.63
N ARG A 123 -6.90 -15.37 -8.96
CA ARG A 123 -7.74 -16.39 -9.59
C ARG A 123 -7.31 -17.82 -9.29
N ASN A 124 -6.02 -18.03 -9.08
CA ASN A 124 -5.45 -19.35 -8.82
C ASN A 124 -5.69 -19.82 -7.38
N ILE A 125 -6.27 -18.96 -6.52
CA ILE A 125 -6.61 -19.32 -5.16
C ILE A 125 -8.04 -19.86 -5.14
N PRO A 126 -8.27 -21.10 -4.69
CA PRO A 126 -9.60 -21.66 -4.59
C PRO A 126 -10.56 -20.81 -3.76
N GLU A 127 -11.83 -20.76 -4.15
CA GLU A 127 -12.84 -19.89 -3.53
C GLU A 127 -13.05 -20.20 -2.04
N ASP A 128 -13.00 -21.47 -1.65
CA ASP A 128 -13.09 -21.91 -0.26
C ASP A 128 -11.93 -21.37 0.58
N ILE A 129 -10.69 -21.35 0.03
CA ILE A 129 -9.56 -20.70 0.70
C ILE A 129 -9.80 -19.22 0.91
N TYR A 130 -10.32 -18.53 -0.10
CA TYR A 130 -10.68 -17.13 0.00
C TYR A 130 -11.69 -16.88 1.12
N LYS A 131 -12.82 -17.56 1.06
CA LYS A 131 -13.96 -17.33 1.94
C LYS A 131 -13.64 -17.63 3.41
N TYR A 132 -12.94 -18.74 3.67
CA TYR A 132 -12.73 -19.23 5.03
C TYR A 132 -11.41 -18.82 5.66
N TYR A 133 -10.39 -18.48 4.85
CA TYR A 133 -9.04 -18.26 5.37
C TYR A 133 -8.47 -16.87 5.11
N LEU A 134 -9.11 -16.05 4.28
CA LEU A 134 -8.61 -14.72 3.91
C LEU A 134 -9.46 -13.56 4.43
N SER A 135 -10.39 -13.79 5.34
CA SER A 135 -11.23 -12.75 5.94
C SER A 135 -10.44 -11.65 6.67
N ASN A 136 -9.22 -11.97 7.11
CA ASN A 136 -8.29 -11.05 7.75
C ASN A 136 -7.19 -10.51 6.78
N HIS A 137 -7.37 -10.71 5.48
CA HIS A 137 -6.46 -10.26 4.43
C HIS A 137 -7.07 -9.10 3.65
N TYR A 138 -6.29 -8.08 3.45
CA TYR A 138 -6.68 -6.86 2.74
C TYR A 138 -5.77 -6.69 1.52
N PHE A 139 -6.36 -6.72 0.34
CA PHE A 139 -5.66 -6.63 -0.93
C PHE A 139 -5.84 -5.24 -1.51
N GLY A 140 -4.77 -4.55 -1.81
CA GLY A 140 -4.83 -3.17 -2.23
C GLY A 140 -3.94 -2.83 -3.40
N PHE A 141 -4.27 -1.73 -4.04
CA PHE A 141 -3.42 -1.12 -5.06
C PHE A 141 -3.17 0.35 -4.75
N THR A 142 -2.04 0.85 -5.24
CA THR A 142 -1.73 2.28 -5.13
C THR A 142 -2.44 3.05 -6.24
N ALA A 143 -2.92 4.27 -5.95
CA ALA A 143 -3.41 5.24 -6.92
C ALA A 143 -2.83 6.61 -6.57
N GLU A 144 -1.91 7.12 -7.36
CA GLU A 144 -1.23 8.38 -7.10
C GLU A 144 -1.93 9.61 -7.70
N ASN A 145 -2.74 9.44 -8.72
CA ASN A 145 -3.59 10.43 -9.39
C ASN A 145 -4.69 9.72 -10.18
N GLN A 146 -5.59 10.48 -10.82
CA GLN A 146 -6.72 9.94 -11.59
C GLN A 146 -6.27 9.01 -12.72
N GLU A 147 -5.27 9.41 -13.50
CA GLU A 147 -4.75 8.62 -14.63
C GLU A 147 -4.32 7.21 -14.19
N TRP A 148 -3.54 7.11 -13.11
CA TRP A 148 -3.06 5.82 -12.61
C TRP A 148 -4.13 5.03 -11.87
N TYR A 149 -5.11 5.70 -11.26
CA TYR A 149 -6.29 5.05 -10.69
C TYR A 149 -7.07 4.33 -11.78
N GLU A 150 -7.48 5.04 -12.83
CA GLU A 150 -8.23 4.49 -13.95
C GLU A 150 -7.44 3.41 -14.70
N LYS A 151 -6.17 3.65 -14.98
CA LYS A 151 -5.30 2.68 -15.64
C LYS A 151 -5.25 1.34 -14.90
N ARG A 152 -5.16 1.36 -13.57
CA ARG A 152 -5.14 0.13 -12.78
C ARG A 152 -6.49 -0.56 -12.76
N LEU A 153 -7.59 0.18 -12.73
CA LEU A 153 -8.93 -0.39 -12.83
C LEU A 153 -9.19 -1.01 -14.21
N LYS A 154 -8.84 -0.35 -15.31
CA LYS A 154 -8.94 -0.91 -16.66
C LYS A 154 -8.14 -2.20 -16.82
N LEU A 155 -6.94 -2.27 -16.27
CA LEU A 155 -6.13 -3.49 -16.28
C LEU A 155 -6.79 -4.66 -15.51
N ARG A 156 -7.65 -4.38 -14.54
CA ARG A 156 -8.48 -5.38 -13.86
C ARG A 156 -9.51 -5.99 -14.81
N GLU A 157 -10.17 -5.18 -15.64
CA GLU A 157 -11.18 -5.63 -16.60
C GLU A 157 -10.58 -6.60 -17.61
N VAL A 158 -9.36 -6.31 -18.12
CA VAL A 158 -8.62 -7.21 -19.02
C VAL A 158 -8.31 -8.57 -18.39
N SER A 159 -8.35 -8.63 -17.07
CA SER A 159 -8.07 -9.86 -16.33
C SER A 159 -9.31 -10.75 -16.15
N ASP A 160 -10.54 -10.35 -16.55
CA ASP A 160 -11.84 -11.01 -16.28
C ASP A 160 -12.02 -11.44 -14.80
N PHE A 161 -11.29 -10.83 -13.89
CA PHE A 161 -11.36 -11.14 -12.47
C PHE A 161 -12.29 -10.16 -11.76
N SER A 162 -13.45 -10.65 -11.35
CA SER A 162 -14.33 -9.92 -10.45
C SER A 162 -13.91 -10.16 -9.01
N TRP A 163 -13.56 -9.09 -8.29
CA TRP A 163 -13.38 -9.20 -6.85
C TRP A 163 -14.68 -9.66 -6.21
N PRO A 164 -14.66 -10.75 -5.44
CA PRO A 164 -15.84 -11.15 -4.68
C PRO A 164 -16.24 -10.05 -3.69
N ASP A 165 -17.54 -9.86 -3.48
CA ASP A 165 -18.08 -8.81 -2.59
C ASP A 165 -17.59 -8.94 -1.13
N TRP A 166 -17.17 -10.14 -0.75
CA TRP A 166 -16.62 -10.45 0.57
C TRP A 166 -15.10 -10.24 0.68
N ALA A 167 -14.39 -10.03 -0.42
CA ALA A 167 -12.95 -9.82 -0.39
C ALA A 167 -12.62 -8.38 -0.04
N ASN A 168 -11.72 -8.19 0.93
CA ASN A 168 -11.32 -6.87 1.42
C ASN A 168 -10.40 -6.17 0.40
N LEU A 169 -10.99 -5.42 -0.53
CA LEU A 169 -10.24 -4.57 -1.45
C LEU A 169 -10.02 -3.19 -0.83
N TRP A 170 -8.81 -2.66 -0.95
CA TRP A 170 -8.50 -1.30 -0.50
C TRP A 170 -7.65 -0.52 -1.50
N VAL A 171 -7.69 0.79 -1.40
CA VAL A 171 -6.87 1.67 -2.25
C VAL A 171 -5.98 2.56 -1.39
N SER A 172 -4.73 2.69 -1.81
CA SER A 172 -3.75 3.59 -1.22
C SER A 172 -3.50 4.77 -2.16
N CYS A 173 -4.13 5.90 -1.86
CA CYS A 173 -3.88 7.17 -2.53
C CYS A 173 -2.61 7.81 -1.92
N GLU A 174 -1.49 7.08 -2.01
CA GLU A 174 -0.19 7.47 -1.43
C GLU A 174 0.98 6.96 -2.30
N PRO A 175 1.88 7.88 -2.72
CA PRO A 175 1.78 9.33 -2.57
C PRO A 175 0.66 9.91 -3.42
N LEU A 176 -0.11 10.86 -2.87
CA LEU A 176 -1.11 11.57 -3.63
C LEU A 176 -0.44 12.69 -4.43
N LEU A 177 -0.47 12.58 -5.77
CA LEU A 177 0.22 13.46 -6.71
C LEU A 177 -0.74 14.25 -7.60
N GLY A 178 -2.03 14.11 -7.39
CA GLY A 178 -3.11 14.81 -8.09
C GLY A 178 -4.46 14.43 -7.50
N PRO A 179 -5.53 15.11 -7.89
CA PRO A 179 -6.89 14.79 -7.45
C PRO A 179 -7.30 13.40 -7.95
N ILE A 180 -8.16 12.73 -7.18
CA ILE A 180 -8.72 11.41 -7.54
C ILE A 180 -10.22 11.43 -7.23
N ASP A 181 -11.02 11.08 -8.23
CA ASP A 181 -12.39 10.67 -8.07
C ASP A 181 -12.41 9.13 -7.97
N LEU A 182 -12.80 8.63 -6.82
CA LEU A 182 -12.85 7.19 -6.55
C LEU A 182 -14.11 6.52 -7.12
N GLY A 183 -15.07 7.31 -7.61
CA GLY A 183 -16.33 6.81 -8.16
C GLY A 183 -17.14 6.01 -7.13
N LEU A 184 -17.10 6.39 -5.84
CA LEU A 184 -17.73 5.64 -4.76
C LEU A 184 -19.26 5.79 -4.74
N MET A 185 -19.77 6.92 -5.23
CA MET A 185 -21.20 7.22 -5.28
C MET A 185 -21.55 7.83 -6.63
N PHE A 186 -22.59 7.32 -7.27
CA PHE A 186 -23.22 7.91 -8.43
C PHE A 186 -24.74 7.84 -8.24
N ASP A 187 -25.44 8.98 -8.28
CA ASP A 187 -26.90 9.12 -8.08
C ASP A 187 -27.42 8.40 -6.81
N GLY A 188 -26.65 8.41 -5.72
CA GLY A 188 -27.01 7.75 -4.47
C GLY A 188 -26.75 6.24 -4.43
N GLU A 189 -26.27 5.66 -5.52
CA GLU A 189 -25.87 4.25 -5.57
C GLU A 189 -24.37 4.08 -5.42
N VAL A 190 -23.95 3.01 -4.71
CA VAL A 190 -22.56 2.65 -4.57
C VAL A 190 -22.06 2.04 -5.87
N VAL A 191 -21.18 2.73 -6.57
CA VAL A 191 -20.55 2.24 -7.80
C VAL A 191 -19.38 1.33 -7.45
N LYS A 192 -19.26 0.22 -8.15
CA LYS A 192 -18.11 -0.69 -8.00
C LYS A 192 -16.81 -0.03 -8.54
N PRO A 193 -15.66 -0.26 -7.90
CA PRO A 193 -15.38 -1.28 -6.89
C PRO A 193 -15.74 -0.86 -5.48
N LYS A 194 -16.26 -1.81 -4.70
CA LYS A 194 -16.57 -1.61 -3.29
C LYS A 194 -15.27 -1.72 -2.49
N TYR A 195 -14.79 -0.58 -1.98
CA TYR A 195 -13.62 -0.58 -1.11
C TYR A 195 -14.01 -0.84 0.34
N SER A 196 -13.23 -1.69 1.01
CA SER A 196 -13.30 -1.87 2.46
C SER A 196 -12.47 -0.82 3.21
N TRP A 197 -11.55 -0.14 2.54
CA TRP A 197 -10.66 0.84 3.15
C TRP A 197 -9.99 1.75 2.12
N VAL A 198 -9.77 3.00 2.51
CA VAL A 198 -8.99 3.99 1.75
C VAL A 198 -7.91 4.57 2.65
N VAL A 199 -6.68 4.58 2.17
CA VAL A 199 -5.55 5.29 2.79
C VAL A 199 -5.16 6.46 1.91
N VAL A 200 -5.01 7.64 2.49
CA VAL A 200 -4.62 8.84 1.75
C VAL A 200 -3.45 9.53 2.42
N GLY A 201 -2.50 10.05 1.63
CA GLY A 201 -1.39 10.79 2.19
C GLY A 201 -0.43 11.39 1.18
N ALA A 202 0.21 12.48 1.61
CA ALA A 202 1.26 13.16 0.87
C ALA A 202 2.51 12.29 0.73
N GLU A 203 3.35 12.58 -0.26
CA GLU A 203 4.65 11.93 -0.42
C GLU A 203 5.58 12.25 0.77
N SER A 204 6.26 11.24 1.28
CA SER A 204 7.23 11.40 2.36
C SER A 204 8.66 11.58 1.82
N GLY A 205 9.55 12.15 2.66
CA GLY A 205 10.97 12.29 2.34
C GLY A 205 11.39 13.68 1.86
N PRO A 206 12.70 13.91 1.66
CA PRO A 206 13.25 15.24 1.39
C PRO A 206 12.94 15.76 -0.02
N LYS A 207 12.67 14.87 -0.97
CA LYS A 207 12.31 15.19 -2.37
C LYS A 207 10.82 15.08 -2.64
N ARG A 208 10.00 15.15 -1.59
CA ARG A 208 8.55 15.04 -1.73
C ARG A 208 8.00 16.09 -2.68
N ARG A 209 7.07 15.67 -3.51
CA ARG A 209 6.31 16.54 -4.41
C ARG A 209 5.15 17.16 -3.66
N GLU A 210 4.63 18.23 -4.22
CA GLU A 210 3.46 18.91 -3.69
C GLU A 210 2.29 17.94 -3.56
N CYS A 211 1.53 18.09 -2.47
CA CYS A 211 0.24 17.46 -2.27
C CYS A 211 -0.68 18.52 -1.69
N LYS A 212 -1.62 18.96 -2.49
CA LYS A 212 -2.61 19.95 -2.06
C LYS A 212 -3.56 19.33 -1.05
N ILE A 213 -3.90 20.08 -0.01
CA ILE A 213 -4.76 19.59 1.07
C ILE A 213 -6.17 19.30 0.56
N GLU A 214 -6.65 20.06 -0.41
CA GLU A 214 -7.96 19.92 -1.05
C GLU A 214 -8.12 18.55 -1.75
N TRP A 215 -7.04 17.97 -2.22
CA TRP A 215 -7.09 16.62 -2.80
C TRP A 215 -7.34 15.56 -1.73
N ILE A 216 -6.76 15.74 -0.53
CA ILE A 216 -6.99 14.85 0.62
C ILE A 216 -8.41 15.02 1.14
N GLU A 217 -8.87 16.27 1.26
CA GLU A 217 -10.22 16.61 1.68
C GLU A 217 -11.28 15.99 0.76
N SER A 218 -11.11 16.12 -0.55
CA SER A 218 -11.99 15.49 -1.54
C SER A 218 -12.11 13.96 -1.35
N ILE A 219 -11.00 13.25 -1.15
CA ILE A 219 -11.02 11.80 -0.89
C ILE A 219 -11.75 11.49 0.43
N VAL A 220 -11.51 12.28 1.47
CA VAL A 220 -12.18 12.10 2.77
C VAL A 220 -13.69 12.29 2.63
N GLU A 221 -14.14 13.29 1.91
CA GLU A 221 -15.59 13.55 1.68
C GLU A 221 -16.23 12.41 0.86
N GLN A 222 -15.58 11.92 -0.20
CA GLN A 222 -16.05 10.77 -0.96
C GLN A 222 -16.21 9.54 -0.05
N CYS A 223 -15.21 9.26 0.80
CA CYS A 223 -15.26 8.13 1.73
C CYS A 223 -16.37 8.28 2.77
N LYS A 224 -16.55 9.47 3.33
CA LYS A 224 -17.64 9.76 4.28
C LYS A 224 -19.02 9.54 3.64
N ALA A 225 -19.24 10.07 2.44
CA ALA A 225 -20.48 9.95 1.70
C ALA A 225 -20.82 8.47 1.41
N ALA A 226 -19.83 7.65 1.10
CA ALA A 226 -19.99 6.23 0.80
C ALA A 226 -19.92 5.30 2.03
N GLY A 227 -19.70 5.82 3.24
CA GLY A 227 -19.50 5.02 4.45
C GLY A 227 -18.26 4.14 4.43
N VAL A 228 -17.24 4.49 3.65
CA VAL A 228 -15.99 3.75 3.54
C VAL A 228 -14.99 4.23 4.58
N PRO A 229 -14.41 3.36 5.43
CA PRO A 229 -13.36 3.74 6.36
C PRO A 229 -12.19 4.43 5.66
N VAL A 230 -11.76 5.60 6.17
CA VAL A 230 -10.64 6.36 5.61
C VAL A 230 -9.54 6.61 6.64
N PHE A 231 -8.29 6.53 6.19
CA PHE A 231 -7.11 6.76 7.00
C PHE A 231 -6.26 7.88 6.39
N VAL A 232 -6.24 9.05 7.03
CA VAL A 232 -5.34 10.14 6.65
C VAL A 232 -3.99 9.90 7.33
N LYS A 233 -3.01 9.49 6.54
CA LYS A 233 -1.70 9.06 7.06
C LYS A 233 -0.76 10.21 7.34
N GLN A 234 -0.67 11.14 6.40
CA GLN A 234 0.23 12.28 6.44
C GLN A 234 -0.21 13.36 5.45
N ILE A 235 0.09 14.62 5.75
CA ILE A 235 -0.33 15.76 4.94
C ILE A 235 0.82 16.74 4.70
N CYS A 236 0.67 17.59 3.68
CA CYS A 236 1.39 18.87 3.58
C CYS A 236 0.47 19.98 4.06
N LEU A 237 0.91 20.72 5.06
CA LEU A 237 0.19 21.92 5.54
C LEU A 237 0.27 23.03 4.51
N PRO A 238 -0.62 24.04 4.54
CA PRO A 238 -0.56 25.19 3.64
C PRO A 238 0.78 25.93 3.66
N SER A 239 1.53 25.85 4.76
CA SER A 239 2.91 26.35 4.87
C SER A 239 3.94 25.55 4.07
N GLY A 240 3.56 24.47 3.37
CA GLY A 240 4.46 23.53 2.72
C GLY A 240 5.14 22.55 3.67
N ARG A 241 4.90 22.65 4.98
CA ARG A 241 5.47 21.76 5.98
C ARG A 241 4.75 20.40 5.96
N PHE A 242 5.52 19.34 5.80
CA PHE A 242 5.02 17.96 5.92
C PHE A 242 4.86 17.56 7.40
N THR A 243 3.79 16.85 7.69
CA THR A 243 3.57 16.25 8.99
C THR A 243 2.81 14.93 8.90
N ASN A 244 3.12 14.01 9.82
CA ASN A 244 2.41 12.76 10.08
C ASN A 244 1.83 12.70 11.50
N LYS A 245 1.95 13.79 12.25
CA LYS A 245 1.40 13.92 13.59
C LYS A 245 -0.04 14.37 13.49
N ILE A 246 -0.96 13.54 13.96
CA ILE A 246 -2.39 13.78 13.82
C ILE A 246 -2.85 15.07 14.50
N ASP A 247 -2.22 15.43 15.62
CA ASP A 247 -2.55 16.64 16.37
C ASP A 247 -2.24 17.95 15.61
N GLU A 248 -1.35 17.84 14.60
CA GLU A 248 -0.99 18.96 13.72
C GLU A 248 -1.90 19.05 12.49
N PHE A 249 -2.80 18.07 12.26
CA PHE A 249 -3.74 18.12 11.15
C PHE A 249 -4.89 19.08 11.45
N PRO A 250 -5.50 19.70 10.42
CA PRO A 250 -6.81 20.31 10.57
C PRO A 250 -7.78 19.31 11.20
N GLU A 251 -8.68 19.78 12.06
CA GLU A 251 -9.56 18.93 12.87
C GLU A 251 -10.35 17.93 12.02
N HIS A 252 -10.91 18.38 10.90
CA HIS A 252 -11.71 17.56 9.98
C HIS A 252 -10.92 16.48 9.25
N LEU A 253 -9.58 16.53 9.26
CA LEU A 253 -8.67 15.53 8.70
C LEU A 253 -8.03 14.60 9.76
N ARG A 254 -8.33 14.77 11.03
CA ARG A 254 -7.84 13.90 12.12
C ARG A 254 -8.54 12.54 12.13
N ILE A 255 -8.52 11.85 10.98
CA ILE A 255 -9.24 10.61 10.74
C ILE A 255 -8.26 9.48 10.49
N ARG A 256 -8.35 8.41 11.30
CA ARG A 256 -7.52 7.20 11.20
C ARG A 256 -8.36 5.96 11.44
N GLN A 257 -9.33 5.73 10.58
CA GLN A 257 -10.21 4.56 10.63
C GLN A 257 -9.51 3.34 10.03
N VAL A 258 -9.79 2.16 10.60
CA VAL A 258 -9.32 0.87 10.10
C VAL A 258 -10.51 -0.09 10.01
N PRO A 259 -10.59 -0.95 8.96
CA PRO A 259 -11.77 -1.80 8.74
C PRO A 259 -11.81 -3.05 9.61
N TRP A 260 -10.70 -3.43 10.25
CA TRP A 260 -10.62 -4.67 11.07
C TRP A 260 -10.97 -4.50 12.54
N GLY A 261 -11.41 -3.33 12.96
CA GLY A 261 -11.78 -3.07 14.36
C GLY A 261 -10.66 -3.40 15.35
N ASN A 262 -11.01 -4.03 16.48
CA ASN A 262 -10.03 -4.43 17.52
C ASN A 262 -9.31 -5.77 17.24
N HIS A 263 -9.37 -6.32 16.05
CA HIS A 263 -8.65 -7.53 15.66
C HIS A 263 -7.14 -7.24 15.54
N GLY A 264 -6.40 -7.32 16.63
CA GLY A 264 -4.95 -7.02 16.64
C GLY A 264 -4.39 -6.78 18.04
N LYS A 265 -5.24 -6.88 19.05
CA LYS A 265 -4.81 -6.89 20.45
C LYS A 265 -4.32 -8.26 20.89
#